data_2cdd04eb9c2bc691d0d4dbe15b64ff72
#
_entry.id   2cdd04eb9c2bc691d0d4dbe15b64ff72
#
_cell.length_a   1.000
_cell.length_b   1.000
_cell.length_c   1.000
_cell.angle_alpha   90.00
_cell.angle_beta   90.00
_cell.angle_gamma   90.00
#
_symmetry.space_group_name_H-M   'P 1'
#
loop_
_entity.id
_entity.type
_entity.pdbx_description
1 polymer ?
#
loop_
_entity_poly.entity_id
_entity_poly.type
_entity_poly.pdbx_seq_one_letter_code
_entity_poly.pdbx_strand_id
1 'polypeptide(L)'
;TAYRRQRQMCIRDRDLFMATWNNLDTLASYEKLAGLKNHVDIKEAMAGENGAERVAKYTAPMAEGLSFNYAAKQVDDTVLTALTELAEEAQLAEKFEELYNGAVINTGEKRLVLHHLARRQLGNDVVVDGVNKREFYVSQQEKAADFANKVHAGEITNAAGEKFTTVVQIGIGGSDLGPRALYIALENWAKENGVAKMEAKFISNVDPDDAAAILKSTDLAHALFIVVSKSGTTLETLTNEAFVKDALIKAGLNPANHMLAVTSETSPLAKSDDYLEAFFMDDYIGGRYSSSSAAVSYTHLRAHETTL
;
A
#
# COMPACT_ATOMS: atom_id res chain seq x y z
N THR A 1 -16.90 -32.99 -9.58
CA THR A 1 -15.82 -34.01 -9.39
C THR A 1 -14.66 -33.80 -10.37
N ALA A 2 -14.87 -33.41 -11.62
CA ALA A 2 -13.81 -33.08 -12.58
C ALA A 2 -13.07 -31.77 -12.22
N TYR A 3 -13.79 -30.76 -11.75
CA TYR A 3 -13.26 -29.46 -11.37
C TYR A 3 -12.34 -29.53 -10.12
N ARG A 4 -12.62 -30.46 -9.18
CA ARG A 4 -11.73 -30.71 -8.04
C ARG A 4 -10.43 -31.43 -8.42
N ARG A 5 -10.50 -32.33 -9.39
CA ARG A 5 -9.29 -33.01 -9.90
C ARG A 5 -8.37 -32.08 -10.70
N GLN A 6 -8.92 -31.14 -11.45
CA GLN A 6 -8.15 -30.14 -12.18
C GLN A 6 -7.43 -29.15 -11.23
N ARG A 7 -8.09 -28.74 -10.12
CA ARG A 7 -7.43 -27.93 -9.08
C ARG A 7 -6.30 -28.69 -8.35
N GLN A 8 -6.44 -29.97 -8.10
CA GLN A 8 -5.37 -30.78 -7.49
C GLN A 8 -4.22 -31.12 -8.43
N MET A 9 -4.47 -31.23 -9.74
CA MET A 9 -3.39 -31.39 -10.72
C MET A 9 -2.53 -30.12 -10.86
N CYS A 10 -3.13 -28.93 -10.81
CA CYS A 10 -2.38 -27.68 -10.87
C CYS A 10 -1.44 -27.44 -9.69
N ILE A 11 -1.67 -28.07 -8.54
CA ILE A 11 -0.78 -27.93 -7.36
C ILE A 11 0.42 -28.88 -7.43
N ARG A 12 0.29 -30.05 -8.07
CA ARG A 12 1.37 -31.02 -8.21
C ARG A 12 2.35 -30.70 -9.36
N ASP A 13 1.89 -29.99 -10.41
CA ASP A 13 2.74 -29.59 -11.52
C ASP A 13 3.53 -28.30 -11.28
N ARG A 14 3.28 -27.60 -10.17
CA ARG A 14 3.99 -26.35 -9.80
C ARG A 14 5.45 -26.55 -9.38
N ASP A 15 5.85 -27.76 -9.00
CA ASP A 15 7.23 -28.05 -8.59
C ASP A 15 8.20 -28.25 -9.77
N LEU A 16 7.71 -28.20 -11.01
CA LEU A 16 8.51 -28.56 -12.18
C LEU A 16 9.16 -27.40 -12.94
N PHE A 17 8.80 -26.14 -12.65
CA PHE A 17 9.36 -24.97 -13.33
C PHE A 17 9.44 -23.75 -12.40
N MET A 18 10.23 -23.84 -11.33
CA MET A 18 10.59 -22.64 -10.60
C MET A 18 11.65 -21.86 -11.39
N ALA A 19 11.41 -20.57 -11.57
CA ALA A 19 12.37 -19.69 -12.22
C ALA A 19 13.71 -19.65 -11.46
N THR A 20 14.80 -19.63 -12.20
CA THR A 20 16.13 -19.59 -11.61
C THR A 20 16.48 -18.18 -11.17
N TRP A 21 16.83 -18.01 -9.91
CA TRP A 21 17.21 -16.72 -9.32
C TRP A 21 18.73 -16.55 -9.32
N ASN A 22 19.24 -15.96 -10.41
CA ASN A 22 20.64 -15.56 -10.54
C ASN A 22 20.77 -14.06 -10.34
N ASN A 23 21.94 -13.59 -9.91
CA ASN A 23 22.25 -12.17 -9.95
C ASN A 23 22.30 -11.71 -11.41
N LEU A 24 21.72 -10.56 -11.72
CA LEU A 24 21.66 -10.04 -13.10
C LEU A 24 23.05 -9.86 -13.72
N ASP A 25 24.03 -9.44 -12.93
CA ASP A 25 25.42 -9.22 -13.37
C ASP A 25 26.20 -10.52 -13.74
N THR A 26 25.61 -11.68 -13.51
CA THR A 26 26.16 -12.97 -13.95
C THR A 26 25.60 -13.43 -15.31
N LEU A 27 24.66 -12.66 -15.89
CA LEU A 27 24.01 -12.99 -17.14
C LEU A 27 24.74 -12.38 -18.35
N ALA A 28 24.84 -13.13 -19.44
CA ALA A 28 25.51 -12.64 -20.65
C ALA A 28 24.79 -11.44 -21.27
N SER A 29 23.46 -11.42 -21.22
CA SER A 29 22.64 -10.29 -21.68
C SER A 29 22.85 -9.02 -20.83
N TYR A 30 23.19 -9.16 -19.56
CA TYR A 30 23.55 -8.02 -18.72
C TYR A 30 24.86 -7.37 -19.20
N GLU A 31 25.88 -8.14 -19.52
CA GLU A 31 27.15 -7.60 -20.05
C GLU A 31 26.91 -6.85 -21.37
N LYS A 32 26.06 -7.41 -22.25
CA LYS A 32 25.66 -6.77 -23.50
C LYS A 32 24.97 -5.41 -23.24
N LEU A 33 24.02 -5.36 -22.32
CA LEU A 33 23.34 -4.13 -21.92
C LEU A 33 24.31 -3.13 -21.30
N ALA A 34 25.20 -3.58 -20.42
CA ALA A 34 26.22 -2.73 -19.80
C ALA A 34 27.18 -2.11 -20.82
N GLY A 35 27.48 -2.83 -21.90
CA GLY A 35 28.28 -2.33 -23.03
C GLY A 35 27.61 -1.19 -23.81
N LEU A 36 26.29 -1.00 -23.67
CA LEU A 36 25.54 0.09 -24.28
C LEU A 36 25.46 1.34 -23.38
N LYS A 37 26.23 1.41 -22.31
CA LYS A 37 26.31 2.60 -21.45
C LYS A 37 26.66 3.83 -22.31
N ASN A 38 25.86 4.89 -22.21
CA ASN A 38 25.98 6.11 -23.01
C ASN A 38 25.78 5.94 -24.54
N HIS A 39 25.17 4.83 -24.96
CA HIS A 39 24.85 4.60 -26.37
C HIS A 39 23.88 5.65 -26.96
N VAL A 40 22.98 6.18 -26.13
CA VAL A 40 22.03 7.21 -26.52
C VAL A 40 22.33 8.54 -25.80
N ASP A 41 22.64 9.59 -26.58
CA ASP A 41 22.65 10.96 -26.08
C ASP A 41 21.22 11.51 -26.10
N ILE A 42 20.64 11.67 -24.90
CA ILE A 42 19.24 12.14 -24.76
C ILE A 42 19.08 13.57 -25.26
N LYS A 43 20.07 14.43 -25.10
CA LYS A 43 19.98 15.81 -25.53
C LYS A 43 19.89 15.90 -27.08
N GLU A 44 20.69 15.09 -27.74
CA GLU A 44 20.68 15.01 -29.21
C GLU A 44 19.41 14.29 -29.70
N ALA A 45 19.03 13.16 -29.08
CA ALA A 45 17.87 12.37 -29.44
C ALA A 45 16.53 13.12 -29.27
N MET A 46 16.46 14.09 -28.36
CA MET A 46 15.26 14.91 -28.11
C MET A 46 15.29 16.26 -28.85
N ALA A 47 16.32 16.55 -29.64
CA ALA A 47 16.45 17.84 -30.32
C ALA A 47 15.57 17.91 -31.59
N GLY A 48 15.01 19.10 -31.84
CA GLY A 48 14.27 19.39 -33.08
C GLY A 48 13.03 18.50 -33.29
N GLU A 49 12.75 18.19 -34.55
CA GLU A 49 11.60 17.35 -34.96
C GLU A 49 11.71 15.91 -34.46
N ASN A 50 12.92 15.37 -34.29
CA ASN A 50 13.17 14.05 -33.79
C ASN A 50 12.57 13.82 -32.38
N GLY A 51 12.50 14.88 -31.56
CA GLY A 51 11.91 14.80 -30.23
C GLY A 51 10.44 14.42 -30.23
N ALA A 52 9.65 14.98 -31.16
CA ALA A 52 8.22 14.69 -31.27
C ALA A 52 7.98 13.24 -31.74
N GLU A 53 8.73 12.78 -32.74
CA GLU A 53 8.66 11.40 -33.24
C GLU A 53 9.06 10.41 -32.14
N ARG A 54 10.09 10.74 -31.39
CA ARG A 54 10.58 9.93 -30.27
C ARG A 54 9.54 9.82 -29.15
N VAL A 55 8.86 10.91 -28.81
CA VAL A 55 7.77 10.89 -27.82
C VAL A 55 6.64 9.97 -28.27
N ALA A 56 6.23 10.03 -29.52
CA ALA A 56 5.21 9.14 -30.06
C ALA A 56 5.65 7.68 -30.06
N LYS A 57 6.89 7.39 -30.50
CA LYS A 57 7.44 6.04 -30.60
C LYS A 57 7.61 5.35 -29.25
N TYR A 58 8.11 6.07 -28.23
CA TYR A 58 8.41 5.51 -26.91
C TYR A 58 7.30 5.82 -25.90
N THR A 59 6.06 5.66 -26.34
CA THR A 59 4.85 5.73 -25.53
C THR A 59 4.12 4.39 -25.58
N ALA A 60 3.98 3.74 -24.44
CA ALA A 60 3.23 2.50 -24.31
C ALA A 60 1.85 2.78 -23.69
N PRO A 61 0.75 2.26 -24.27
CA PRO A 61 -0.56 2.37 -23.65
C PRO A 61 -0.60 1.55 -22.36
N MET A 62 -1.26 2.10 -21.35
CA MET A 62 -1.54 1.43 -20.08
C MET A 62 -3.05 1.20 -19.95
N ALA A 63 -3.61 1.27 -18.75
CA ALA A 63 -5.03 1.12 -18.48
C ALA A 63 -5.73 2.47 -18.32
N GLU A 64 -7.04 2.52 -18.56
CA GLU A 64 -7.91 3.67 -18.25
C GLU A 64 -7.44 5.01 -18.88
N GLY A 65 -6.96 4.95 -20.12
CA GLY A 65 -6.49 6.13 -20.85
C GLY A 65 -5.13 6.67 -20.40
N LEU A 66 -4.45 5.99 -19.49
CA LEU A 66 -3.07 6.31 -19.12
C LEU A 66 -2.10 5.75 -20.15
N SER A 67 -0.98 6.43 -20.35
CA SER A 67 0.14 5.95 -21.12
C SER A 67 1.46 6.12 -20.35
N PHE A 68 2.38 5.19 -20.55
CA PHE A 68 3.73 5.29 -20.03
C PHE A 68 4.66 5.80 -21.13
N ASN A 69 5.13 7.03 -20.99
CA ASN A 69 6.11 7.61 -21.90
C ASN A 69 7.51 7.50 -21.31
N TYR A 70 8.42 6.90 -22.08
CA TYR A 70 9.81 6.71 -21.67
C TYR A 70 10.81 7.34 -22.67
N ALA A 71 10.34 8.26 -23.52
CA ALA A 71 11.18 8.94 -24.51
C ALA A 71 12.39 9.69 -23.91
N ALA A 72 12.27 10.18 -22.66
CA ALA A 72 13.38 10.84 -21.95
C ALA A 72 14.35 9.86 -21.26
N LYS A 73 14.23 8.55 -21.48
CA LYS A 73 15.22 7.56 -21.03
C LYS A 73 16.30 7.35 -22.10
N GLN A 74 17.48 6.91 -21.68
CA GLN A 74 18.59 6.59 -22.58
C GLN A 74 18.34 5.25 -23.29
N VAL A 75 17.27 5.17 -24.07
CA VAL A 75 16.88 3.97 -24.81
C VAL A 75 16.67 4.31 -26.28
N ASP A 76 17.01 3.35 -27.13
CA ASP A 76 16.62 3.25 -28.51
C ASP A 76 16.28 1.78 -28.82
N ASP A 77 16.06 1.42 -30.07
CA ASP A 77 15.70 0.04 -30.43
C ASP A 77 16.82 -0.96 -30.10
N THR A 78 18.07 -0.52 -30.14
CA THR A 78 19.22 -1.37 -29.75
C THR A 78 19.19 -1.67 -28.24
N VAL A 79 18.98 -0.64 -27.44
CA VAL A 79 18.88 -0.79 -25.98
C VAL A 79 17.63 -1.59 -25.60
N LEU A 80 16.49 -1.36 -26.27
CA LEU A 80 15.27 -2.13 -26.02
C LEU A 80 15.44 -3.60 -26.37
N THR A 81 16.15 -3.93 -27.45
CA THR A 81 16.49 -5.31 -27.79
C THR A 81 17.34 -5.96 -26.69
N ALA A 82 18.37 -5.27 -26.20
CA ALA A 82 19.21 -5.79 -25.11
C ALA A 82 18.44 -5.95 -23.79
N LEU A 83 17.50 -5.05 -23.50
CA LEU A 83 16.61 -5.17 -22.33
C LEU A 83 15.65 -6.35 -22.46
N THR A 84 15.15 -6.63 -23.67
CA THR A 84 14.30 -7.80 -23.94
C THR A 84 15.08 -9.09 -23.75
N GLU A 85 16.29 -9.18 -24.30
CA GLU A 85 17.16 -10.34 -24.11
C GLU A 85 17.49 -10.58 -22.62
N LEU A 86 17.73 -9.50 -21.86
CA LEU A 86 17.95 -9.59 -20.41
C LEU A 86 16.69 -10.08 -19.67
N ALA A 87 15.52 -9.58 -20.05
CA ALA A 87 14.27 -10.00 -19.43
C ALA A 87 13.98 -11.49 -19.68
N GLU A 88 14.26 -11.98 -20.89
CA GLU A 88 14.12 -13.39 -21.28
C GLU A 88 15.13 -14.28 -20.53
N GLU A 89 16.42 -13.94 -20.55
CA GLU A 89 17.46 -14.71 -19.86
C GLU A 89 17.25 -14.72 -18.34
N ALA A 90 16.78 -13.60 -17.77
CA ALA A 90 16.44 -13.50 -16.36
C ALA A 90 15.11 -14.16 -15.97
N GLN A 91 14.36 -14.69 -16.91
CA GLN A 91 13.04 -15.29 -16.71
C GLN A 91 12.06 -14.33 -16.00
N LEU A 92 12.01 -13.07 -16.45
CA LEU A 92 11.24 -12.02 -15.76
C LEU A 92 9.74 -12.31 -15.74
N ALA A 93 9.18 -12.81 -16.85
CA ALA A 93 7.76 -13.11 -16.96
C ALA A 93 7.37 -14.26 -16.01
N GLU A 94 8.15 -15.33 -16.00
CA GLU A 94 7.96 -16.49 -15.14
C GLU A 94 8.04 -16.11 -13.66
N LYS A 95 9.02 -15.28 -13.27
CA LYS A 95 9.15 -14.75 -11.90
C LYS A 95 7.97 -13.89 -11.49
N PHE A 96 7.41 -13.13 -12.43
CA PHE A 96 6.21 -12.34 -12.17
C PHE A 96 4.98 -13.23 -11.98
N GLU A 97 4.85 -14.30 -12.73
CA GLU A 97 3.80 -15.31 -12.53
C GLU A 97 3.95 -16.03 -11.18
N GLU A 98 5.16 -16.38 -10.78
CA GLU A 98 5.44 -16.95 -9.45
C GLU A 98 4.97 -16.01 -8.34
N LEU A 99 5.26 -14.70 -8.45
CA LEU A 99 4.79 -13.70 -7.50
C LEU A 99 3.26 -13.70 -7.41
N TYR A 100 2.57 -13.66 -8.55
CA TYR A 100 1.11 -13.66 -8.62
C TYR A 100 0.47 -14.95 -8.07
N ASN A 101 1.20 -16.05 -8.11
CA ASN A 101 0.76 -17.35 -7.60
C ASN A 101 1.19 -17.59 -6.14
N GLY A 102 1.81 -16.62 -5.48
CA GLY A 102 2.17 -16.71 -4.07
C GLY A 102 3.40 -17.55 -3.79
N ALA A 103 4.39 -17.53 -4.68
CA ALA A 103 5.70 -18.07 -4.36
C ALA A 103 6.45 -17.18 -3.37
N VAL A 104 7.42 -17.77 -2.64
CA VAL A 104 8.29 -17.01 -1.72
C VAL A 104 9.32 -16.23 -2.53
N ILE A 105 8.96 -15.00 -2.89
CA ILE A 105 9.81 -14.11 -3.70
C ILE A 105 10.76 -13.27 -2.83
N ASN A 106 10.30 -12.84 -1.65
CA ASN A 106 11.16 -12.15 -0.71
C ASN A 106 12.00 -13.18 0.07
N THR A 107 13.13 -13.57 -0.51
CA THR A 107 14.02 -14.59 0.08
C THR A 107 14.72 -14.10 1.35
N GLY A 108 14.93 -12.79 1.50
CA GLY A 108 15.54 -12.19 2.69
C GLY A 108 14.68 -12.34 3.94
N GLU A 109 13.38 -12.14 3.82
CA GLU A 109 12.40 -12.32 4.91
C GLU A 109 11.68 -13.67 4.84
N LYS A 110 11.95 -14.48 3.82
CA LYS A 110 11.28 -15.78 3.54
C LYS A 110 9.76 -15.63 3.47
N ARG A 111 9.29 -14.62 2.73
CA ARG A 111 7.86 -14.27 2.66
C ARG A 111 7.35 -14.21 1.22
N LEU A 112 6.06 -14.44 1.09
CA LEU A 112 5.30 -14.12 -0.09
C LEU A 112 5.18 -12.60 -0.25
N VAL A 113 4.77 -12.14 -1.46
CA VAL A 113 4.53 -10.73 -1.76
C VAL A 113 3.15 -10.62 -2.40
N LEU A 114 2.13 -10.29 -1.61
CA LEU A 114 0.72 -10.42 -2.00
C LEU A 114 -0.04 -9.09 -2.16
N HIS A 115 0.67 -7.99 -2.36
CA HIS A 115 0.06 -6.65 -2.51
C HIS A 115 -1.04 -6.59 -3.59
N HIS A 116 -0.90 -7.37 -4.66
CA HIS A 116 -1.87 -7.44 -5.76
C HIS A 116 -3.22 -7.98 -5.33
N LEU A 117 -3.28 -8.89 -4.35
CA LEU A 117 -4.54 -9.44 -3.86
C LEU A 117 -5.40 -8.40 -3.12
N ALA A 118 -4.78 -7.37 -2.53
CA ALA A 118 -5.51 -6.26 -1.92
C ALA A 118 -6.25 -5.38 -2.95
N ARG A 119 -6.00 -5.57 -4.23
CA ARG A 119 -6.70 -4.91 -5.34
C ARG A 119 -7.84 -5.75 -5.93
N ARG A 120 -8.29 -6.76 -5.21
CA ARG A 120 -9.45 -7.63 -5.47
C ARG A 120 -9.33 -8.49 -6.73
N GLN A 121 -9.19 -7.91 -7.92
CA GLN A 121 -9.28 -8.64 -9.20
C GLN A 121 -7.95 -9.18 -9.73
N LEU A 122 -6.82 -8.76 -9.15
CA LEU A 122 -5.51 -9.11 -9.67
C LEU A 122 -5.00 -10.46 -9.15
N GLY A 123 -4.46 -11.27 -10.04
CA GLY A 123 -3.86 -12.57 -9.73
C GLY A 123 -4.88 -13.65 -9.37
N ASN A 124 -4.37 -14.81 -9.01
CA ASN A 124 -5.14 -15.97 -8.54
C ASN A 124 -5.30 -15.94 -7.02
N ASP A 125 -6.22 -16.73 -6.48
CA ASP A 125 -6.32 -16.93 -5.04
C ASP A 125 -5.06 -17.64 -4.51
N VAL A 126 -4.55 -17.13 -3.40
CA VAL A 126 -3.41 -17.71 -2.68
C VAL A 126 -3.89 -18.16 -1.30
N VAL A 127 -3.73 -19.45 -1.02
CA VAL A 127 -4.11 -20.04 0.26
C VAL A 127 -2.83 -20.35 1.05
N VAL A 128 -2.73 -19.82 2.26
CA VAL A 128 -1.63 -20.06 3.20
C VAL A 128 -2.21 -20.53 4.51
N ASP A 129 -1.73 -21.64 5.02
CA ASP A 129 -2.20 -22.26 6.26
C ASP A 129 -3.74 -22.40 6.33
N GLY A 130 -4.35 -22.73 5.19
CA GLY A 130 -5.80 -22.91 5.07
C GLY A 130 -6.61 -21.60 4.91
N VAL A 131 -5.97 -20.44 4.94
CA VAL A 131 -6.60 -19.13 4.81
C VAL A 131 -6.44 -18.61 3.37
N ASN A 132 -7.55 -18.30 2.70
CA ASN A 132 -7.53 -17.57 1.42
C ASN A 132 -7.17 -16.11 1.67
N LYS A 133 -5.99 -15.70 1.22
CA LYS A 133 -5.45 -14.36 1.50
C LYS A 133 -6.22 -13.25 0.81
N ARG A 134 -6.79 -13.49 -0.37
CA ARG A 134 -7.68 -12.53 -1.03
C ARG A 134 -8.93 -12.25 -0.19
N GLU A 135 -9.61 -13.31 0.24
CA GLU A 135 -10.81 -13.19 1.07
C GLU A 135 -10.51 -12.46 2.38
N PHE A 136 -9.38 -12.78 3.01
CA PHE A 136 -8.93 -12.09 4.21
C PHE A 136 -8.72 -10.58 3.95
N TYR A 137 -8.03 -10.19 2.87
CA TYR A 137 -7.80 -8.76 2.58
C TYR A 137 -9.10 -8.02 2.27
N VAL A 138 -9.99 -8.63 1.51
CA VAL A 138 -11.30 -8.05 1.20
C VAL A 138 -12.13 -7.88 2.47
N SER A 139 -12.16 -8.88 3.35
CA SER A 139 -12.90 -8.80 4.61
C SER A 139 -12.41 -7.67 5.51
N GLN A 140 -11.09 -7.42 5.56
CA GLN A 140 -10.54 -6.30 6.33
C GLN A 140 -10.88 -4.94 5.71
N GLN A 141 -10.90 -4.83 4.39
CA GLN A 141 -11.36 -3.61 3.70
C GLN A 141 -12.85 -3.35 3.97
N GLU A 142 -13.69 -4.38 3.92
CA GLU A 142 -15.12 -4.27 4.19
C GLU A 142 -15.39 -3.91 5.65
N LYS A 143 -14.66 -4.52 6.60
CA LYS A 143 -14.72 -4.15 8.01
C LYS A 143 -14.39 -2.68 8.24
N ALA A 144 -13.33 -2.19 7.58
CA ALA A 144 -12.93 -0.78 7.69
C ALA A 144 -13.98 0.17 7.08
N ALA A 145 -14.57 -0.20 5.94
CA ALA A 145 -15.64 0.57 5.31
C ALA A 145 -16.89 0.63 6.18
N ASP A 146 -17.32 -0.52 6.75
CA ASP A 146 -18.47 -0.58 7.65
C ASP A 146 -18.25 0.28 8.91
N PHE A 147 -17.08 0.20 9.53
CA PHE A 147 -16.72 1.05 10.66
C PHE A 147 -16.78 2.54 10.29
N ALA A 148 -16.20 2.92 9.16
CA ALA A 148 -16.21 4.29 8.67
C ALA A 148 -17.64 4.81 8.45
N ASN A 149 -18.50 4.00 7.83
CA ASN A 149 -19.91 4.34 7.61
C ASN A 149 -20.66 4.56 8.93
N LYS A 150 -20.43 3.74 9.93
CA LYS A 150 -21.00 3.90 11.28
C LYS A 150 -20.54 5.18 11.97
N VAL A 151 -19.25 5.53 11.83
CA VAL A 151 -18.73 6.82 12.33
C VAL A 151 -19.40 8.00 11.62
N HIS A 152 -19.51 7.95 10.29
CA HIS A 152 -20.17 9.03 9.51
C HIS A 152 -21.65 9.17 9.83
N ALA A 153 -22.35 8.05 10.02
CA ALA A 153 -23.75 8.05 10.42
C ALA A 153 -23.96 8.60 11.83
N GLY A 154 -22.93 8.53 12.70
CA GLY A 154 -23.01 8.87 14.11
C GLY A 154 -23.57 7.73 14.96
N GLU A 155 -23.40 6.51 14.49
CA GLU A 155 -23.68 5.29 15.27
C GLU A 155 -22.53 4.97 16.21
N ILE A 156 -21.30 5.35 15.80
CA ILE A 156 -20.10 5.38 16.66
C ILE A 156 -19.81 6.84 17.00
N THR A 157 -19.84 7.14 18.28
CA THR A 157 -19.71 8.49 18.83
C THR A 157 -18.69 8.53 19.95
N ASN A 158 -18.33 9.74 20.40
CA ASN A 158 -17.56 9.92 21.63
C ASN A 158 -18.41 9.59 22.89
N ALA A 159 -17.82 9.65 24.05
CA ALA A 159 -18.49 9.33 25.31
C ALA A 159 -19.69 10.28 25.66
N ALA A 160 -19.74 11.46 25.04
CA ALA A 160 -20.85 12.39 25.17
C ALA A 160 -21.99 12.14 24.15
N GLY A 161 -21.87 11.17 23.27
CA GLY A 161 -22.83 10.89 22.19
C GLY A 161 -22.69 11.81 20.98
N GLU A 162 -21.55 12.50 20.85
CA GLU A 162 -21.28 13.44 19.77
C GLU A 162 -20.43 12.80 18.66
N LYS A 163 -20.58 13.28 17.42
CA LYS A 163 -19.87 12.76 16.25
C LYS A 163 -18.39 13.11 16.28
N PHE A 164 -17.58 12.19 15.82
CA PHE A 164 -16.19 12.48 15.47
C PHE A 164 -16.13 13.32 14.17
N THR A 165 -15.26 14.32 14.16
CA THR A 165 -15.09 15.28 13.05
C THR A 165 -13.67 15.28 12.49
N THR A 166 -12.72 14.76 13.25
CA THR A 166 -11.29 14.74 12.88
C THR A 166 -10.73 13.34 13.02
N VAL A 167 -9.87 12.96 12.10
CA VAL A 167 -9.05 11.75 12.21
C VAL A 167 -7.57 12.11 12.18
N VAL A 168 -6.80 11.59 13.13
CA VAL A 168 -5.35 11.81 13.21
C VAL A 168 -4.64 10.48 12.99
N GLN A 169 -3.87 10.36 11.92
CA GLN A 169 -3.10 9.16 11.66
C GLN A 169 -1.71 9.26 12.29
N ILE A 170 -1.30 8.19 12.96
CA ILE A 170 0.01 8.01 13.57
C ILE A 170 0.69 6.86 12.85
N GLY A 171 1.71 7.14 12.06
CA GLY A 171 2.43 6.10 11.30
C GLY A 171 3.61 6.68 10.54
N ILE A 172 4.57 5.83 10.17
CA ILE A 172 5.82 6.24 9.53
C ILE A 172 6.02 5.49 8.21
N GLY A 173 6.59 6.16 7.22
CA GLY A 173 6.92 5.58 5.92
C GLY A 173 5.70 5.02 5.21
N GLY A 174 5.67 3.70 4.96
CA GLY A 174 4.54 3.04 4.30
C GLY A 174 3.21 3.11 5.07
N SER A 175 3.29 3.31 6.37
CA SER A 175 2.12 3.48 7.23
C SER A 175 1.56 4.92 7.24
N ASP A 176 2.21 5.86 6.56
CA ASP A 176 1.79 7.25 6.42
C ASP A 176 1.61 7.66 4.95
N LEU A 177 2.65 7.46 4.12
CA LEU A 177 2.75 8.10 2.80
C LEU A 177 1.64 7.72 1.83
N GLY A 178 1.25 6.45 1.77
CA GLY A 178 0.20 5.99 0.87
C GLY A 178 -1.16 6.60 1.18
N PRO A 179 -1.67 6.43 2.39
CA PRO A 179 -2.90 7.06 2.84
C PRO A 179 -2.89 8.58 2.74
N ARG A 180 -1.81 9.26 3.18
CA ARG A 180 -1.67 10.72 3.09
C ARG A 180 -1.71 11.21 1.64
N ALA A 181 -1.04 10.51 0.71
CA ALA A 181 -1.05 10.87 -0.70
C ALA A 181 -2.46 10.83 -1.29
N LEU A 182 -3.22 9.78 -1.02
CA LEU A 182 -4.61 9.65 -1.47
C LEU A 182 -5.49 10.75 -0.87
N TYR A 183 -5.29 11.05 0.41
CA TYR A 183 -6.00 12.12 1.07
C TYR A 183 -5.77 13.49 0.42
N ILE A 184 -4.49 13.88 0.28
CA ILE A 184 -4.12 15.17 -0.30
C ILE A 184 -4.62 15.28 -1.74
N ALA A 185 -4.55 14.19 -2.51
CA ALA A 185 -5.02 14.16 -3.89
C ALA A 185 -6.54 14.39 -4.02
N LEU A 186 -7.33 13.95 -3.05
CA LEU A 186 -8.80 13.97 -3.13
C LEU A 186 -9.45 15.07 -2.26
N GLU A 187 -8.70 15.68 -1.35
CA GLU A 187 -9.25 16.60 -0.34
C GLU A 187 -9.99 17.78 -0.95
N ASN A 188 -9.37 18.48 -1.90
CA ASN A 188 -9.97 19.65 -2.52
C ASN A 188 -11.21 19.27 -3.32
N TRP A 189 -11.12 18.20 -4.10
CA TRP A 189 -12.26 17.68 -4.85
C TRP A 189 -13.43 17.32 -3.92
N ALA A 190 -13.16 16.64 -2.79
CA ALA A 190 -14.18 16.27 -1.85
C ALA A 190 -14.84 17.48 -1.18
N LYS A 191 -14.07 18.52 -0.86
CA LYS A 191 -14.59 19.79 -0.30
C LYS A 191 -15.45 20.53 -1.31
N GLU A 192 -14.99 20.67 -2.56
CA GLU A 192 -15.70 21.37 -3.63
C GLU A 192 -17.02 20.69 -3.98
N ASN A 193 -17.07 19.36 -3.89
CA ASN A 193 -18.28 18.58 -4.17
C ASN A 193 -19.16 18.35 -2.91
N GLY A 194 -18.81 18.89 -1.75
CA GLY A 194 -19.60 18.77 -0.52
C GLY A 194 -19.66 17.35 0.06
N VAL A 195 -18.71 16.48 -0.33
CA VAL A 195 -18.68 15.07 0.11
C VAL A 195 -17.63 14.78 1.19
N ALA A 196 -16.83 15.78 1.58
CA ALA A 196 -15.87 15.65 2.68
C ALA A 196 -16.61 15.38 3.99
N LYS A 197 -16.20 14.34 4.73
CA LYS A 197 -16.85 13.91 5.99
C LYS A 197 -16.09 14.34 7.22
N MET A 198 -14.77 14.17 7.24
CA MET A 198 -13.90 14.46 8.38
C MET A 198 -12.64 15.19 7.93
N GLU A 199 -12.02 15.95 8.81
CA GLU A 199 -10.66 16.47 8.64
C GLU A 199 -9.64 15.37 8.94
N ALA A 200 -8.51 15.29 8.19
CA ALA A 200 -7.39 14.44 8.61
C ALA A 200 -6.14 15.26 8.94
N LYS A 201 -5.42 14.74 9.93
CA LYS A 201 -4.11 15.22 10.33
C LYS A 201 -3.15 14.03 10.45
N PHE A 202 -1.85 14.29 10.44
CA PHE A 202 -0.84 13.25 10.34
C PHE A 202 0.29 13.52 11.32
N ILE A 203 0.61 12.56 12.17
CA ILE A 203 1.79 12.52 13.02
C ILE A 203 2.71 11.45 12.44
N SER A 204 3.73 11.84 11.69
CA SER A 204 4.51 10.92 10.84
C SER A 204 5.99 10.81 11.20
N ASN A 205 6.47 11.68 12.05
CA ASN A 205 7.85 11.67 12.54
C ASN A 205 7.90 11.73 14.07
N VAL A 206 9.02 11.31 14.65
CA VAL A 206 9.29 11.51 16.08
C VAL A 206 9.79 12.94 16.29
N ASP A 207 8.88 13.87 16.08
CA ASP A 207 9.11 15.28 16.32
C ASP A 207 8.07 15.77 17.34
N PRO A 208 8.47 16.07 18.60
CA PRO A 208 7.53 16.46 19.63
C PRO A 208 6.85 17.79 19.32
N ASP A 209 7.49 18.70 18.59
CA ASP A 209 6.91 19.99 18.24
C ASP A 209 5.81 19.84 17.18
N ASP A 210 6.02 18.98 16.17
CA ASP A 210 5.01 18.65 15.16
C ASP A 210 3.80 17.97 15.80
N ALA A 211 4.02 16.92 16.59
CA ALA A 211 2.95 16.23 17.30
C ALA A 211 2.18 17.17 18.26
N ALA A 212 2.90 18.02 19.00
CA ALA A 212 2.27 19.01 19.90
C ALA A 212 1.45 20.05 19.14
N ALA A 213 1.90 20.52 17.96
CA ALA A 213 1.16 21.46 17.13
C ALA A 213 -0.14 20.85 16.62
N ILE A 214 -0.09 19.60 16.17
CA ILE A 214 -1.26 18.84 15.71
C ILE A 214 -2.26 18.66 16.85
N LEU A 215 -1.83 18.21 18.03
CA LEU A 215 -2.70 18.00 19.18
C LEU A 215 -3.33 19.30 19.67
N LYS A 216 -2.58 20.41 19.73
CA LYS A 216 -3.10 21.72 20.12
C LYS A 216 -4.14 22.29 19.16
N SER A 217 -4.02 21.96 17.87
CA SER A 217 -4.95 22.39 16.82
C SER A 217 -6.12 21.44 16.60
N THR A 218 -6.25 20.38 17.42
CA THR A 218 -7.27 19.35 17.29
C THR A 218 -8.19 19.37 18.48
N ASP A 219 -9.51 19.35 18.23
CA ASP A 219 -10.48 19.06 19.26
C ASP A 219 -10.43 17.56 19.61
N LEU A 220 -9.73 17.24 20.71
CA LEU A 220 -9.45 15.86 21.11
C LEU A 220 -10.72 15.07 21.41
N ALA A 221 -11.77 15.73 21.91
CA ALA A 221 -13.03 15.07 22.22
C ALA A 221 -13.76 14.57 20.96
N HIS A 222 -13.54 15.22 19.82
CA HIS A 222 -14.15 14.88 18.54
C HIS A 222 -13.14 14.26 17.54
N ALA A 223 -12.01 13.75 18.02
CA ALA A 223 -10.97 13.15 17.19
C ALA A 223 -10.86 11.64 17.41
N LEU A 224 -10.65 10.90 16.29
CA LEU A 224 -10.18 9.53 16.28
C LEU A 224 -8.70 9.48 15.92
N PHE A 225 -7.94 8.66 16.61
CA PHE A 225 -6.50 8.48 16.39
C PHE A 225 -6.23 7.06 15.86
N ILE A 226 -5.61 6.95 14.70
CA ILE A 226 -5.31 5.68 14.06
C ILE A 226 -3.82 5.39 14.17
N VAL A 227 -3.46 4.38 14.94
CA VAL A 227 -2.09 3.90 15.09
C VAL A 227 -1.82 2.85 14.02
N VAL A 228 -0.94 3.15 13.08
CA VAL A 228 -0.61 2.28 11.95
C VAL A 228 0.81 1.74 12.10
N SER A 229 0.92 0.48 12.50
CA SER A 229 2.20 -0.23 12.61
C SER A 229 2.01 -1.72 12.37
N LYS A 230 2.52 -2.24 11.25
CA LYS A 230 2.39 -3.67 10.93
C LYS A 230 2.96 -4.56 12.02
N SER A 231 4.18 -4.30 12.46
CA SER A 231 4.84 -5.08 13.53
C SER A 231 4.30 -4.79 14.93
N GLY A 232 3.70 -3.60 15.14
CA GLY A 232 3.34 -3.11 16.46
C GLY A 232 4.53 -2.85 17.39
N THR A 233 5.74 -2.75 16.83
CA THR A 233 6.99 -2.55 17.59
C THR A 233 7.84 -1.40 17.06
N THR A 234 7.34 -0.63 16.08
CA THR A 234 8.05 0.52 15.54
C THR A 234 8.14 1.59 16.62
N LEU A 235 9.34 1.83 17.13
CA LEU A 235 9.59 2.67 18.30
C LEU A 235 9.00 4.08 18.13
N GLU A 236 9.19 4.68 16.97
CA GLU A 236 8.70 6.00 16.63
C GLU A 236 7.16 6.08 16.69
N THR A 237 6.49 5.08 16.13
CA THR A 237 5.01 5.01 16.17
C THR A 237 4.51 4.85 17.60
N LEU A 238 5.14 3.98 18.39
CA LEU A 238 4.77 3.77 19.79
C LEU A 238 5.06 5.00 20.66
N THR A 239 6.12 5.75 20.37
CA THR A 239 6.42 7.01 21.05
C THR A 239 5.34 8.06 20.79
N ASN A 240 4.93 8.22 19.53
CA ASN A 240 3.85 9.14 19.18
C ASN A 240 2.49 8.68 19.73
N GLU A 241 2.23 7.37 19.75
CA GLU A 241 1.06 6.81 20.39
C GLU A 241 1.01 7.16 21.89
N ALA A 242 2.10 6.94 22.60
CA ALA A 242 2.19 7.26 24.03
C ALA A 242 1.98 8.76 24.27
N PHE A 243 2.50 9.62 23.41
CA PHE A 243 2.32 11.07 23.48
C PHE A 243 0.84 11.47 23.28
N VAL A 244 0.15 10.83 22.34
CA VAL A 244 -1.29 11.04 22.10
C VAL A 244 -2.12 10.51 23.27
N LYS A 245 -1.82 9.32 23.80
CA LYS A 245 -2.50 8.76 24.98
C LYS A 245 -2.40 9.70 26.18
N ASP A 246 -1.22 10.24 26.45
CA ASP A 246 -1.01 11.20 27.54
C ASP A 246 -1.83 12.48 27.34
N ALA A 247 -1.91 13.00 26.12
CA ALA A 247 -2.73 14.16 25.80
C ALA A 247 -4.24 13.90 26.01
N LEU A 248 -4.75 12.75 25.59
CA LEU A 248 -6.14 12.33 25.83
C LEU A 248 -6.44 12.21 27.32
N ILE A 249 -5.58 11.56 28.08
CA ILE A 249 -5.74 11.40 29.54
C ILE A 249 -5.73 12.76 30.22
N LYS A 250 -4.84 13.70 29.88
CA LYS A 250 -4.79 15.06 30.40
C LYS A 250 -6.04 15.88 30.08
N ALA A 251 -6.69 15.57 28.95
CA ALA A 251 -7.98 16.15 28.57
C ALA A 251 -9.19 15.49 29.28
N GLY A 252 -8.97 14.49 30.13
CA GLY A 252 -10.02 13.71 30.79
C GLY A 252 -10.73 12.72 29.93
N LEU A 253 -10.12 12.31 28.78
CA LEU A 253 -10.67 11.39 27.82
C LEU A 253 -10.05 9.99 28.01
N ASN A 254 -10.84 8.93 27.75
CA ASN A 254 -10.33 7.57 27.74
C ASN A 254 -9.76 7.22 26.37
N PRO A 255 -8.44 6.95 26.22
CA PRO A 255 -7.82 6.60 24.94
C PRO A 255 -8.54 5.46 24.22
N ALA A 256 -9.01 4.43 24.91
CA ALA A 256 -9.70 3.29 24.30
C ALA A 256 -10.99 3.67 23.53
N ASN A 257 -11.57 4.83 23.79
CA ASN A 257 -12.74 5.33 23.08
C ASN A 257 -12.38 6.21 21.85
N HIS A 258 -11.11 6.52 21.66
CA HIS A 258 -10.61 7.44 20.65
C HIS A 258 -9.56 6.83 19.73
N MET A 259 -9.02 5.67 20.05
CA MET A 259 -7.89 5.09 19.34
C MET A 259 -8.28 3.84 18.54
N LEU A 260 -7.72 3.70 17.37
CA LEU A 260 -7.85 2.57 16.46
C LEU A 260 -6.47 1.99 16.15
N ALA A 261 -6.37 0.68 15.95
CA ALA A 261 -5.14 0.05 15.51
C ALA A 261 -5.25 -0.47 14.08
N VAL A 262 -4.22 -0.26 13.26
CA VAL A 262 -4.02 -0.94 11.97
C VAL A 262 -2.69 -1.67 12.05
N THR A 263 -2.73 -2.99 12.18
CA THR A 263 -1.57 -3.79 12.57
C THR A 263 -1.66 -5.23 12.04
N SER A 264 -0.64 -6.07 12.25
CA SER A 264 -0.74 -7.52 12.01
C SER A 264 -1.53 -8.21 13.13
N GLU A 265 -2.26 -9.29 12.79
CA GLU A 265 -2.95 -10.13 13.81
C GLU A 265 -2.00 -10.69 14.88
N THR A 266 -0.73 -10.86 14.53
CA THR A 266 0.30 -11.36 15.44
C THR A 266 0.97 -10.27 16.28
N SER A 267 0.66 -9.00 15.99
CA SER A 267 1.24 -7.83 16.66
C SER A 267 0.77 -7.70 18.11
N PRO A 268 1.59 -7.13 19.01
CA PRO A 268 1.17 -6.76 20.34
C PRO A 268 -0.04 -5.83 20.36
N LEU A 269 -0.17 -4.91 19.39
CA LEU A 269 -1.29 -3.97 19.29
C LEU A 269 -2.63 -4.68 19.03
N ALA A 270 -2.62 -5.80 18.31
CA ALA A 270 -3.82 -6.59 18.03
C ALA A 270 -4.47 -7.23 19.29
N LYS A 271 -3.71 -7.32 20.38
CA LYS A 271 -4.12 -7.95 21.62
C LYS A 271 -4.37 -6.96 22.76
N SER A 272 -4.27 -5.67 22.47
CA SER A 272 -4.44 -4.61 23.46
C SER A 272 -5.90 -4.17 23.53
N ASP A 273 -6.43 -4.00 24.74
CA ASP A 273 -7.74 -3.42 25.00
C ASP A 273 -7.73 -1.88 24.94
N ASP A 274 -6.60 -1.29 24.53
CA ASP A 274 -6.43 0.18 24.43
C ASP A 274 -7.07 0.80 23.19
N TYR A 275 -7.69 -0.01 22.32
CA TYR A 275 -8.25 0.42 21.05
C TYR A 275 -9.74 0.15 20.95
N LEU A 276 -10.46 1.09 20.39
CA LEU A 276 -11.88 0.98 20.06
C LEU A 276 -12.14 -0.10 19.02
N GLU A 277 -11.23 -0.22 18.05
CA GLU A 277 -11.27 -1.26 17.00
C GLU A 277 -9.86 -1.51 16.43
N ALA A 278 -9.65 -2.70 15.88
CA ALA A 278 -8.43 -3.08 15.20
C ALA A 278 -8.72 -3.63 13.80
N PHE A 279 -7.91 -3.20 12.82
CA PHE A 279 -7.94 -3.68 11.43
C PHE A 279 -6.62 -4.35 11.10
N PHE A 280 -6.66 -5.47 10.38
CA PHE A 280 -5.49 -6.28 10.22
C PHE A 280 -4.86 -6.18 8.83
N MET A 281 -3.53 -5.98 8.84
CA MET A 281 -2.64 -6.10 7.69
C MET A 281 -1.93 -7.45 7.74
N ASP A 282 -1.75 -8.08 6.58
CA ASP A 282 -0.98 -9.31 6.50
C ASP A 282 0.53 -9.01 6.44
N ASP A 283 1.32 -9.94 6.96
CA ASP A 283 2.78 -9.91 6.91
C ASP A 283 3.33 -9.98 5.48
N TYR A 284 2.55 -10.52 4.54
CA TYR A 284 2.88 -10.59 3.11
C TYR A 284 2.65 -9.28 2.34
N ILE A 285 2.21 -8.22 3.04
CA ILE A 285 2.11 -6.87 2.50
C ILE A 285 3.19 -6.00 3.15
N GLY A 286 4.24 -5.67 2.39
CA GLY A 286 5.26 -4.72 2.80
C GLY A 286 4.73 -3.29 2.81
N GLY A 287 5.35 -2.41 3.61
CA GLY A 287 4.92 -1.00 3.75
C GLY A 287 4.90 -0.23 2.43
N ARG A 288 5.87 -0.49 1.54
CA ARG A 288 5.82 -0.01 0.15
C ARG A 288 4.62 -0.61 -0.58
N TYR A 289 3.85 0.21 -1.28
CA TYR A 289 2.65 -0.21 -2.01
C TYR A 289 1.52 -0.79 -1.13
N SER A 290 1.52 -0.53 0.19
CA SER A 290 0.47 -0.99 1.11
C SER A 290 -0.82 -0.16 1.03
N SER A 291 -0.84 0.90 0.23
CA SER A 291 -1.95 1.85 0.12
C SER A 291 -3.28 1.25 -0.33
N SER A 292 -3.31 0.04 -0.87
CA SER A 292 -4.52 -0.70 -1.20
C SER A 292 -4.91 -1.78 -0.16
N SER A 293 -4.19 -1.87 0.97
CA SER A 293 -4.49 -2.79 2.08
C SER A 293 -5.31 -2.11 3.18
N ALA A 294 -5.51 -2.80 4.31
CA ALA A 294 -6.14 -2.22 5.50
C ALA A 294 -5.44 -0.95 6.02
N ALA A 295 -4.18 -0.68 5.63
CA ALA A 295 -3.51 0.59 5.92
C ALA A 295 -4.27 1.82 5.37
N VAL A 296 -5.16 1.63 4.42
CA VAL A 296 -6.04 2.66 3.85
C VAL A 296 -7.36 2.83 4.62
N SER A 297 -7.54 2.09 5.71
CA SER A 297 -8.79 2.10 6.49
C SER A 297 -9.29 3.51 6.82
N TYR A 298 -8.38 4.46 7.03
CA TYR A 298 -8.78 5.82 7.33
C TYR A 298 -9.25 6.62 6.10
N THR A 299 -8.88 6.25 4.86
CA THR A 299 -9.44 6.91 3.68
C THR A 299 -10.93 6.63 3.56
N HIS A 300 -11.42 5.48 4.05
CA HIS A 300 -12.84 5.20 4.19
C HIS A 300 -13.51 6.12 5.24
N LEU A 301 -12.85 6.47 6.32
CA LEU A 301 -13.37 7.44 7.29
C LEU A 301 -13.58 8.83 6.66
N ARG A 302 -12.99 9.09 5.52
CA ARG A 302 -12.95 10.42 4.93
C ARG A 302 -13.62 10.57 3.58
N ALA A 303 -13.60 9.55 2.74
CA ALA A 303 -14.14 9.61 1.39
C ALA A 303 -15.49 8.94 1.30
N HIS A 304 -16.43 9.57 0.61
CA HIS A 304 -17.54 8.86 0.02
C HIS A 304 -17.00 7.86 -0.99
N GLU A 305 -17.60 6.67 -0.99
CA GLU A 305 -17.33 5.59 -1.91
C GLU A 305 -17.10 6.09 -3.33
N THR A 306 -15.85 6.14 -3.72
CA THR A 306 -15.49 5.80 -5.07
C THR A 306 -15.09 4.34 -5.00
N THR A 307 -15.96 3.45 -5.47
CA THR A 307 -15.58 2.10 -5.84
C THR A 307 -14.34 2.19 -6.72
N LEU A 308 -13.17 1.87 -6.14
CA LEU A 308 -11.96 1.60 -6.89
C LEU A 308 -12.03 0.20 -7.49
#